data_ea688e4205e93fcf9424f3038abaa74b
#
_entry.id   ea688e4205e93fcf9424f3038abaa74b
#
_cell.length_a   1.000
_cell.length_b   1.000
_cell.length_c   1.000
_cell.angle_alpha   90.00
_cell.angle_beta   90.00
_cell.angle_gamma   90.00
#
_symmetry.space_group_name_H-M   'P 1'
#
loop_
_entity.id
_entity.type
_entity.pdbx_description
1 polymer ?
#
loop_
_entity_poly.entity_id
_entity_poly.type
_entity_poly.pdbx_seq_one_letter_code
_entity_poly.pdbx_strand_id
1 'polypeptide(L)'
;MDLKADDNMVVDVGLLVVRSLGVFRKQLASAAPFVRKVLYVHVQPPLDIDRSLGEIYFEASKVCEHLDVRVLLDPRARKPIERIFSEQTTDQQENLSWTTHHKAYDAVVLGGTFDRLHNGHKVLLSTAIRRANRYITCGITDGVMIQKKKLFELMEPYELRAKAVKDFVADIGVDVECRTEAIFDPFGPSIVDPHLQCIVVSEETRLGGEAVNKKREERGLSTLDVDIIHLLEGKDDILSESKLSSSTRRRQLLGTFLKPQTSKKQQTLNDVYLIGLTGGIASGKSSIGKFLETLGYEVVDCDKLAHGLYEKRPDLVAKISETFGKQFVSNGNVDRRALGTHVFGNREKLDMLNNLIWPVVKQEVMKVVAQSQSKVVFIEAAALIEAKWQNSLDEVWTVFVPRDEAIRRIKERNGLDESEAVARIDSQISNQERIAESNVVFCSLWTYDETRSQVKLACEHLKQRRTI
;
A
#
# COMPACT_ATOMS: atom_id res chain seq x y z
N MET A 1 26.24 -19.71 -36.89
CA MET A 1 25.36 -20.52 -36.03
C MET A 1 24.14 -19.67 -35.79
N ASP A 2 23.11 -19.90 -36.56
CA ASP A 2 21.88 -19.10 -36.58
C ASP A 2 21.05 -19.43 -35.34
N LEU A 3 21.05 -18.54 -34.34
CA LEU A 3 20.04 -18.54 -33.29
C LEU A 3 18.76 -17.95 -33.93
N LYS A 4 17.89 -18.80 -34.46
CA LYS A 4 16.48 -18.46 -34.61
C LYS A 4 15.96 -18.14 -33.23
N ALA A 5 15.66 -16.87 -32.96
CA ALA A 5 14.99 -16.45 -31.75
C ALA A 5 13.67 -17.23 -31.67
N ASP A 6 13.50 -17.99 -30.61
CA ASP A 6 12.28 -18.73 -30.32
C ASP A 6 11.15 -17.70 -30.14
N ASP A 7 10.21 -17.64 -31.09
CA ASP A 7 9.15 -16.62 -31.15
C ASP A 7 8.25 -16.59 -29.88
N ASN A 8 8.38 -17.59 -29.01
CA ASN A 8 7.61 -17.76 -27.78
C ASN A 8 8.40 -17.44 -26.50
N MET A 9 9.64 -16.93 -26.57
CA MET A 9 10.42 -16.66 -25.36
C MET A 9 9.88 -15.47 -24.60
N VAL A 10 9.52 -15.68 -23.33
CA VAL A 10 9.10 -14.63 -22.39
C VAL A 10 10.33 -14.02 -21.74
N VAL A 11 10.43 -12.68 -21.78
CA VAL A 11 11.57 -11.90 -21.27
C VAL A 11 11.18 -11.08 -20.04
N ASP A 12 12.16 -10.65 -19.26
CA ASP A 12 11.91 -9.75 -18.14
C ASP A 12 11.73 -8.29 -18.61
N VAL A 13 12.51 -7.88 -19.63
CA VAL A 13 12.53 -6.51 -20.13
C VAL A 13 12.38 -6.49 -21.66
N GLY A 14 11.29 -5.87 -22.12
CA GLY A 14 11.01 -5.68 -23.55
C GLY A 14 11.01 -4.21 -23.95
N LEU A 15 11.18 -3.96 -25.27
CA LEU A 15 11.03 -2.64 -25.90
C LEU A 15 9.99 -2.73 -27.01
N LEU A 16 8.95 -1.91 -26.94
CA LEU A 16 7.95 -1.74 -28.00
C LEU A 16 8.22 -0.43 -28.75
N VAL A 17 8.43 -0.54 -30.06
CA VAL A 17 8.64 0.62 -30.94
C VAL A 17 7.30 1.05 -31.55
N VAL A 18 6.91 2.32 -31.36
CA VAL A 18 5.60 2.86 -31.72
C VAL A 18 5.73 4.03 -32.65
N ARG A 19 5.07 3.95 -33.83
CA ARG A 19 5.02 4.99 -34.87
C ARG A 19 3.62 5.53 -35.13
N SER A 20 2.58 4.86 -34.58
CA SER A 20 1.18 5.26 -34.72
C SER A 20 0.37 4.84 -33.50
N LEU A 21 -0.41 5.77 -32.93
CA LEU A 21 -1.33 5.44 -31.84
C LEU A 21 -2.52 4.60 -32.30
N GLY A 22 -2.92 4.69 -33.57
CA GLY A 22 -4.04 3.92 -34.10
C GLY A 22 -3.86 2.40 -34.03
N VAL A 23 -2.61 1.90 -33.99
CA VAL A 23 -2.28 0.47 -33.86
C VAL A 23 -1.68 0.11 -32.50
N PHE A 24 -1.34 1.10 -31.68
CA PHE A 24 -0.60 0.91 -30.44
C PHE A 24 -1.27 -0.10 -29.49
N ARG A 25 -2.58 -0.02 -29.31
CA ARG A 25 -3.33 -0.97 -28.45
C ARG A 25 -3.15 -2.43 -28.88
N LYS A 26 -3.16 -2.69 -30.21
CA LYS A 26 -2.93 -4.04 -30.75
C LYS A 26 -1.49 -4.49 -30.55
N GLN A 27 -0.53 -3.61 -30.82
CA GLN A 27 0.89 -3.90 -30.59
C GLN A 27 1.17 -4.20 -29.12
N LEU A 28 0.61 -3.40 -28.22
CA LEU A 28 0.74 -3.58 -26.76
C LEU A 28 0.15 -4.92 -26.32
N ALA A 29 -1.06 -5.27 -26.79
CA ALA A 29 -1.69 -6.55 -26.49
C ALA A 29 -0.90 -7.75 -27.03
N SER A 30 -0.21 -7.59 -28.16
CA SER A 30 0.65 -8.63 -28.73
C SER A 30 1.98 -8.77 -28.00
N ALA A 31 2.58 -7.68 -27.51
CA ALA A 31 3.87 -7.69 -26.83
C ALA A 31 3.76 -8.09 -25.34
N ALA A 32 2.71 -7.65 -24.66
CA ALA A 32 2.54 -7.82 -23.22
C ALA A 32 2.65 -9.27 -22.71
N PRO A 33 2.12 -10.32 -23.38
CA PRO A 33 2.26 -11.70 -22.92
C PRO A 33 3.70 -12.23 -22.88
N PHE A 34 4.61 -11.59 -23.61
CA PHE A 34 6.01 -11.99 -23.69
C PHE A 34 6.95 -11.20 -22.77
N VAL A 35 6.40 -10.32 -21.91
CA VAL A 35 7.19 -9.52 -20.98
C VAL A 35 6.67 -9.72 -19.54
N ARG A 36 7.59 -9.96 -18.61
CA ARG A 36 7.23 -10.24 -17.20
C ARG A 36 7.30 -9.03 -16.28
N LYS A 37 8.24 -8.09 -16.50
CA LYS A 37 8.52 -7.00 -15.54
C LYS A 37 8.32 -5.62 -16.12
N VAL A 38 9.14 -5.25 -17.13
CA VAL A 38 9.17 -3.89 -17.66
C VAL A 38 9.01 -3.93 -19.17
N LEU A 39 8.07 -3.16 -19.68
CA LEU A 39 7.92 -2.90 -21.11
C LEU A 39 8.24 -1.43 -21.40
N TYR A 40 9.38 -1.18 -21.98
CA TYR A 40 9.69 0.14 -22.51
C TYR A 40 8.90 0.42 -23.79
N VAL A 41 8.49 1.67 -23.96
CA VAL A 41 7.85 2.16 -25.18
C VAL A 41 8.73 3.26 -25.76
N HIS A 42 9.20 3.05 -26.99
CA HIS A 42 9.93 4.05 -27.75
C HIS A 42 9.03 4.66 -28.81
N VAL A 43 8.76 5.96 -28.65
CA VAL A 43 7.93 6.72 -29.59
C VAL A 43 8.81 7.26 -30.70
N GLN A 44 8.51 6.90 -31.96
CA GLN A 44 9.24 7.38 -33.12
C GLN A 44 8.42 8.34 -33.99
N PRO A 45 9.07 9.24 -34.73
CA PRO A 45 8.40 10.07 -35.74
C PRO A 45 7.53 9.23 -36.68
N PRO A 46 6.38 9.72 -37.15
CA PRO A 46 5.90 11.10 -37.03
C PRO A 46 5.14 11.41 -35.72
N LEU A 47 5.11 10.49 -34.74
CA LEU A 47 4.42 10.75 -33.47
C LEU A 47 5.11 11.81 -32.65
N ASP A 48 4.30 12.75 -32.13
CA ASP A 48 4.71 13.71 -31.11
C ASP A 48 4.54 13.08 -29.73
N ILE A 49 5.65 12.93 -28.99
CA ILE A 49 5.68 12.28 -27.70
C ILE A 49 4.88 13.10 -26.65
N ASP A 50 4.88 14.43 -26.68
CA ASP A 50 4.16 15.26 -25.71
C ASP A 50 2.65 15.04 -25.81
N ARG A 51 2.14 14.86 -27.00
CA ARG A 51 0.72 14.59 -27.25
C ARG A 51 0.36 13.11 -27.02
N SER A 52 1.34 12.22 -27.08
CA SER A 52 1.12 10.77 -27.03
C SER A 52 1.27 10.18 -25.62
N LEU A 53 1.99 10.83 -24.70
CA LEU A 53 2.27 10.30 -23.35
C LEU A 53 1.02 9.86 -22.61
N GLY A 54 0.01 10.73 -22.55
CA GLY A 54 -1.25 10.43 -21.86
C GLY A 54 -1.95 9.20 -22.43
N GLU A 55 -2.07 9.11 -23.75
CA GLU A 55 -2.73 7.99 -24.45
C GLU A 55 -1.97 6.67 -24.28
N ILE A 56 -0.64 6.70 -24.39
CA ILE A 56 0.20 5.52 -24.21
C ILE A 56 0.01 4.93 -22.80
N TYR A 57 0.12 5.75 -21.77
CA TYR A 57 -0.04 5.29 -20.38
C TYR A 57 -1.48 4.89 -20.05
N PHE A 58 -2.47 5.55 -20.66
CA PHE A 58 -3.88 5.19 -20.51
C PHE A 58 -4.19 3.81 -21.12
N GLU A 59 -3.76 3.57 -22.37
CA GLU A 59 -3.95 2.28 -23.01
C GLU A 59 -3.17 1.16 -22.29
N ALA A 60 -1.96 1.45 -21.80
CA ALA A 60 -1.20 0.52 -20.97
C ALA A 60 -1.96 0.10 -19.71
N SER A 61 -2.69 1.03 -19.07
CA SER A 61 -3.51 0.71 -17.90
C SER A 61 -4.68 -0.21 -18.20
N LYS A 62 -5.17 -0.19 -19.45
CA LYS A 62 -6.30 -1.04 -19.87
C LYS A 62 -5.86 -2.43 -20.34
N VAL A 63 -4.73 -2.49 -21.03
CA VAL A 63 -4.29 -3.70 -21.74
C VAL A 63 -3.37 -4.57 -20.89
N CYS A 64 -2.49 -3.96 -20.10
CA CYS A 64 -1.46 -4.68 -19.36
C CYS A 64 -1.18 -4.06 -17.99
N GLU A 65 -2.21 -3.95 -17.15
CA GLU A 65 -2.13 -3.38 -15.80
C GLU A 65 -1.05 -4.03 -14.91
N HIS A 66 -0.72 -5.29 -15.18
CA HIS A 66 0.29 -6.07 -14.45
C HIS A 66 1.74 -5.71 -14.83
N LEU A 67 1.95 -5.02 -15.96
CA LEU A 67 3.28 -4.64 -16.43
C LEU A 67 3.66 -3.21 -16.01
N ASP A 68 4.93 -3.03 -15.71
CA ASP A 68 5.53 -1.71 -15.55
C ASP A 68 5.88 -1.13 -16.93
N VAL A 69 4.91 -0.45 -17.56
CA VAL A 69 5.14 0.23 -18.85
C VAL A 69 5.84 1.56 -18.60
N ARG A 70 6.91 1.86 -19.38
CA ARG A 70 7.71 3.08 -19.29
C ARG A 70 8.00 3.65 -20.67
N VAL A 71 7.61 4.90 -20.91
CA VAL A 71 7.98 5.60 -22.14
C VAL A 71 9.43 6.08 -22.02
N LEU A 72 10.30 5.62 -22.91
CA LEU A 72 11.70 6.04 -22.94
C LEU A 72 11.82 7.45 -23.50
N LEU A 73 12.54 8.28 -22.76
CA LEU A 73 12.87 9.65 -23.16
C LEU A 73 14.33 9.80 -23.59
N ASP A 74 15.15 8.78 -23.34
CA ASP A 74 16.57 8.76 -23.67
C ASP A 74 16.97 7.37 -24.20
N PRO A 75 17.84 7.28 -25.23
CA PRO A 75 18.30 6.02 -25.80
C PRO A 75 19.10 5.14 -24.84
N ARG A 76 19.59 5.70 -23.76
CA ARG A 76 20.46 5.04 -22.79
C ARG A 76 19.66 4.36 -21.69
N ALA A 77 18.63 3.55 -22.04
CA ALA A 77 17.86 2.78 -21.09
C ALA A 77 18.78 2.02 -20.12
N ARG A 78 18.53 2.14 -18.82
CA ARG A 78 19.43 1.56 -17.80
C ARG A 78 19.29 0.06 -17.65
N LYS A 79 18.11 -0.49 -17.95
CA LYS A 79 17.92 -1.94 -17.95
C LYS A 79 18.23 -2.49 -19.33
N PRO A 80 18.99 -3.60 -19.42
CA PRO A 80 19.23 -4.28 -20.69
C PRO A 80 17.89 -4.69 -21.32
N ILE A 81 17.70 -4.37 -22.58
CA ILE A 81 16.54 -4.79 -23.37
C ILE A 81 16.83 -6.18 -23.92
N GLU A 82 15.98 -7.15 -23.58
CA GLU A 82 16.14 -8.55 -23.98
C GLU A 82 15.41 -8.86 -25.29
N ARG A 83 14.32 -8.12 -25.58
CA ARG A 83 13.53 -8.31 -26.82
C ARG A 83 12.93 -6.98 -27.30
N ILE A 84 12.98 -6.78 -28.63
CA ILE A 84 12.36 -5.63 -29.32
C ILE A 84 11.12 -6.11 -30.06
N PHE A 85 10.01 -5.38 -29.89
CA PHE A 85 8.76 -5.59 -30.61
C PHE A 85 8.53 -4.42 -31.56
N SER A 86 8.44 -4.70 -32.86
CA SER A 86 8.17 -3.69 -33.90
C SER A 86 7.26 -4.25 -34.99
N GLU A 87 6.67 -3.37 -35.81
CA GLU A 87 5.86 -3.78 -36.96
C GLU A 87 6.68 -4.37 -38.11
N GLN A 88 7.98 -4.11 -38.18
CA GLN A 88 8.86 -4.59 -39.23
C GLN A 88 9.64 -5.81 -38.74
N THR A 89 9.28 -6.97 -39.26
CA THR A 89 9.97 -8.26 -39.08
C THR A 89 11.25 -8.32 -39.93
N THR A 90 12.26 -7.51 -39.66
CA THR A 90 13.58 -7.65 -40.27
C THR A 90 14.66 -7.50 -39.20
N ASP A 91 15.52 -8.50 -39.10
CA ASP A 91 16.71 -8.68 -38.26
C ASP A 91 17.82 -7.62 -38.43
N GLN A 92 17.47 -6.38 -38.73
CA GLN A 92 18.44 -5.29 -38.75
C GLN A 92 18.23 -4.46 -37.50
N GLN A 93 19.32 -4.19 -36.78
CA GLN A 93 19.38 -3.17 -35.74
C GLN A 93 18.63 -1.93 -36.23
N GLU A 94 17.37 -1.77 -35.81
CA GLU A 94 16.61 -0.58 -36.16
C GLU A 94 17.41 0.61 -35.65
N ASN A 95 17.79 1.50 -36.57
CA ASN A 95 18.31 2.81 -36.20
C ASN A 95 17.17 3.56 -35.48
N LEU A 96 17.13 3.44 -34.16
CA LEU A 96 16.15 4.12 -33.34
C LEU A 96 16.39 5.62 -33.49
N SER A 97 15.55 6.28 -34.25
CA SER A 97 15.60 7.74 -34.37
C SER A 97 15.02 8.35 -33.11
N TRP A 98 15.76 9.26 -32.48
CA TRP A 98 15.36 9.93 -31.27
C TRP A 98 14.98 11.36 -31.58
N THR A 99 13.81 11.80 -31.14
CA THR A 99 13.41 13.20 -31.23
C THR A 99 14.21 14.02 -30.20
N THR A 100 14.93 15.04 -30.70
CA THR A 100 15.57 16.03 -29.84
C THR A 100 14.50 16.80 -29.08
N HIS A 101 14.61 16.80 -27.77
CA HIS A 101 13.64 17.45 -26.90
C HIS A 101 13.96 18.94 -26.76
N HIS A 102 12.97 19.81 -26.97
CA HIS A 102 13.06 21.20 -26.55
C HIS A 102 12.84 21.28 -25.04
N LYS A 103 13.94 21.21 -24.30
CA LYS A 103 13.98 21.50 -22.88
C LYS A 103 13.83 23.03 -22.72
N ALA A 104 12.72 23.45 -22.12
CA ALA A 104 12.36 24.86 -22.09
C ALA A 104 12.82 25.59 -20.79
N TYR A 105 13.02 24.83 -19.71
CA TYR A 105 13.31 25.38 -18.38
C TYR A 105 14.52 24.69 -17.75
N ASP A 106 15.31 25.42 -16.99
CA ASP A 106 16.41 24.82 -16.23
C ASP A 106 15.89 23.98 -15.06
N ALA A 107 14.85 24.45 -14.38
CA ALA A 107 14.30 23.83 -13.19
C ALA A 107 12.77 23.75 -13.24
N VAL A 108 12.24 22.57 -13.00
CA VAL A 108 10.81 22.28 -13.00
C VAL A 108 10.39 21.69 -11.67
N VAL A 109 9.22 22.09 -11.15
CA VAL A 109 8.65 21.53 -9.92
C VAL A 109 7.34 20.81 -10.21
N LEU A 110 7.09 19.76 -9.45
CA LEU A 110 5.83 19.04 -9.42
C LEU A 110 5.57 18.51 -8.01
N GLY A 111 4.32 18.31 -7.67
CA GLY A 111 3.92 17.79 -6.37
C GLY A 111 2.94 16.64 -6.47
N GLY A 112 3.01 15.73 -5.52
CA GLY A 112 2.09 14.60 -5.46
C GLY A 112 2.31 13.68 -4.28
N THR A 113 1.46 12.67 -4.17
CA THR A 113 1.63 11.63 -3.15
C THR A 113 2.66 10.59 -3.58
N PHE A 114 2.73 10.32 -4.86
CA PHE A 114 3.59 9.31 -5.52
C PHE A 114 3.55 7.93 -4.85
N ASP A 115 2.41 7.60 -4.24
CA ASP A 115 2.19 6.33 -3.60
C ASP A 115 1.92 5.25 -4.65
N ARG A 116 2.72 4.16 -4.65
CA ARG A 116 2.64 3.07 -5.62
C ARG A 116 2.58 3.59 -7.05
N LEU A 117 3.71 4.05 -7.53
CA LEU A 117 3.85 4.78 -8.80
C LEU A 117 2.98 4.13 -9.88
N HIS A 118 1.94 4.84 -10.31
CA HIS A 118 1.00 4.40 -11.34
C HIS A 118 1.11 5.27 -12.61
N ASN A 119 0.44 4.87 -13.68
CA ASN A 119 0.60 5.51 -14.97
C ASN A 119 0.30 7.02 -14.98
N GLY A 120 -0.66 7.50 -14.15
CA GLY A 120 -0.89 8.94 -13.98
C GLY A 120 0.34 9.68 -13.42
N HIS A 121 1.03 9.11 -12.42
CA HIS A 121 2.29 9.67 -11.92
C HIS A 121 3.39 9.64 -12.99
N LYS A 122 3.43 8.58 -13.82
CA LYS A 122 4.43 8.46 -14.89
C LYS A 122 4.24 9.51 -15.97
N VAL A 123 2.99 9.86 -16.34
CA VAL A 123 2.72 10.98 -17.25
C VAL A 123 3.27 12.28 -16.67
N LEU A 124 2.95 12.58 -15.39
CA LEU A 124 3.39 13.81 -14.71
C LEU A 124 4.94 13.92 -14.68
N LEU A 125 5.61 12.84 -14.27
CA LEU A 125 7.08 12.77 -14.21
C LEU A 125 7.72 12.86 -15.60
N SER A 126 7.19 12.13 -16.58
CA SER A 126 7.71 12.16 -17.96
C SER A 126 7.59 13.55 -18.57
N THR A 127 6.47 14.26 -18.33
CA THR A 127 6.30 15.64 -18.77
C THR A 127 7.32 16.56 -18.13
N ALA A 128 7.50 16.47 -16.80
CA ALA A 128 8.47 17.29 -16.09
C ALA A 128 9.92 17.09 -16.59
N ILE A 129 10.33 15.82 -16.83
CA ILE A 129 11.64 15.49 -17.37
C ILE A 129 11.84 16.13 -18.76
N ARG A 130 10.81 16.08 -19.60
CA ARG A 130 10.87 16.64 -20.96
C ARG A 130 10.98 18.17 -20.96
N ARG A 131 10.47 18.86 -19.94
CA ARG A 131 10.55 20.31 -19.79
C ARG A 131 11.86 20.78 -19.16
N ALA A 132 12.49 19.94 -18.34
CA ALA A 132 13.66 20.31 -17.54
C ALA A 132 14.98 20.11 -18.28
N ASN A 133 15.86 21.12 -18.20
CA ASN A 133 17.26 21.04 -18.65
C ASN A 133 18.17 20.44 -17.59
N ARG A 134 18.04 20.87 -16.34
CA ARG A 134 18.99 20.57 -15.27
C ARG A 134 18.39 19.68 -14.20
N TYR A 135 17.28 20.07 -13.60
CA TYR A 135 16.67 19.29 -12.53
C TYR A 135 15.14 19.41 -12.46
N ILE A 136 14.54 18.38 -11.89
CA ILE A 136 13.16 18.43 -11.43
C ILE A 136 13.14 18.31 -9.90
N THR A 137 12.24 19.06 -9.26
CA THR A 137 11.98 18.96 -7.82
C THR A 137 10.59 18.36 -7.60
N CYS A 138 10.55 17.17 -7.01
CA CYS A 138 9.32 16.46 -6.69
C CYS A 138 8.97 16.67 -5.22
N GLY A 139 7.96 17.47 -4.93
CA GLY A 139 7.36 17.57 -3.59
C GLY A 139 6.49 16.35 -3.30
N ILE A 140 6.88 15.52 -2.33
CA ILE A 140 6.17 14.29 -1.95
C ILE A 140 5.42 14.54 -0.65
N THR A 141 4.06 14.52 -0.73
CA THR A 141 3.22 14.78 0.45
C THR A 141 3.47 13.77 1.56
N ASP A 142 3.62 14.26 2.81
CA ASP A 142 3.82 13.43 3.99
C ASP A 142 3.18 14.01 5.25
N GLY A 143 3.37 13.36 6.41
CA GLY A 143 2.86 13.79 7.71
C GLY A 143 1.34 13.96 7.72
N VAL A 144 0.86 15.13 8.18
CA VAL A 144 -0.58 15.42 8.31
C VAL A 144 -1.34 15.46 6.98
N MET A 145 -0.64 15.73 5.87
CA MET A 145 -1.29 15.81 4.55
C MET A 145 -1.76 14.45 4.04
N ILE A 146 -1.10 13.37 4.41
CA ILE A 146 -1.49 12.03 3.98
C ILE A 146 -2.63 11.45 4.81
N GLN A 147 -2.82 11.89 6.07
CA GLN A 147 -3.82 11.33 6.98
C GLN A 147 -5.27 11.48 6.49
N LYS A 148 -5.53 12.50 5.66
CA LYS A 148 -6.84 12.71 5.01
C LYS A 148 -7.03 11.87 3.74
N LYS A 149 -6.01 11.14 3.29
CA LYS A 149 -6.11 10.29 2.10
C LYS A 149 -6.79 8.97 2.44
N LYS A 150 -7.66 8.50 1.55
CA LYS A 150 -8.39 7.23 1.73
C LYS A 150 -7.39 6.06 1.85
N LEU A 151 -7.55 5.22 2.87
CA LEU A 151 -6.63 4.11 3.20
C LEU A 151 -5.18 4.57 3.36
N PHE A 152 -4.96 5.73 4.01
CA PHE A 152 -3.62 6.24 4.23
C PHE A 152 -2.74 5.27 5.03
N GLU A 153 -3.35 4.41 5.82
CA GLU A 153 -2.69 3.37 6.61
C GLU A 153 -1.91 2.37 5.75
N LEU A 154 -2.31 2.22 4.48
CA LEU A 154 -1.64 1.37 3.49
C LEU A 154 -0.65 2.13 2.60
N MET A 155 -0.46 3.42 2.84
CA MET A 155 0.48 4.22 2.06
C MET A 155 1.91 3.78 2.32
N GLU A 156 2.71 3.74 1.26
CA GLU A 156 4.13 3.46 1.39
C GLU A 156 4.85 4.55 2.18
N PRO A 157 5.86 4.20 3.01
CA PRO A 157 6.74 5.19 3.65
C PRO A 157 7.33 6.17 2.64
N TYR A 158 7.62 7.39 3.11
CA TYR A 158 8.19 8.45 2.26
C TYR A 158 9.42 7.97 1.48
N GLU A 159 10.33 7.26 2.13
CA GLU A 159 11.59 6.79 1.56
C GLU A 159 11.37 5.87 0.36
N LEU A 160 10.37 4.99 0.42
CA LEU A 160 10.03 4.10 -0.69
C LEU A 160 9.41 4.87 -1.85
N ARG A 161 8.53 5.83 -1.57
CA ARG A 161 7.90 6.69 -2.58
C ARG A 161 8.93 7.57 -3.28
N ALA A 162 9.82 8.19 -2.51
CA ALA A 162 10.92 9.00 -3.01
C ALA A 162 11.90 8.18 -3.86
N LYS A 163 12.25 6.97 -3.40
CA LYS A 163 13.08 6.05 -4.16
C LYS A 163 12.42 5.65 -5.49
N ALA A 164 11.13 5.31 -5.49
CA ALA A 164 10.41 4.93 -6.70
C ALA A 164 10.38 6.07 -7.74
N VAL A 165 10.20 7.32 -7.28
CA VAL A 165 10.28 8.51 -8.15
C VAL A 165 11.68 8.65 -8.75
N LYS A 166 12.74 8.61 -7.93
CA LYS A 166 14.13 8.72 -8.41
C LYS A 166 14.50 7.59 -9.37
N ASP A 167 14.14 6.36 -9.03
CA ASP A 167 14.41 5.18 -9.87
C ASP A 167 13.71 5.30 -11.23
N PHE A 168 12.46 5.76 -11.25
CA PHE A 168 11.73 5.96 -12.50
C PHE A 168 12.37 7.06 -13.37
N VAL A 169 12.67 8.22 -12.78
CA VAL A 169 13.28 9.34 -13.50
C VAL A 169 14.63 8.93 -14.09
N ALA A 170 15.47 8.29 -13.27
CA ALA A 170 16.79 7.80 -13.70
C ALA A 170 16.73 6.72 -14.79
N ASP A 171 15.61 5.98 -14.88
CA ASP A 171 15.45 4.88 -15.84
C ASP A 171 14.96 5.37 -17.22
N ILE A 172 14.27 6.52 -17.30
CA ILE A 172 13.71 7.02 -18.55
C ILE A 172 14.37 8.28 -19.08
N GLY A 173 15.07 9.05 -18.22
CA GLY A 173 15.72 10.33 -18.57
C GLY A 173 17.04 10.50 -17.82
N VAL A 174 18.16 10.40 -18.51
CA VAL A 174 19.49 10.27 -17.90
C VAL A 174 20.11 11.62 -17.49
N ASP A 175 19.75 12.72 -18.15
CA ASP A 175 20.41 14.02 -18.00
C ASP A 175 19.69 15.01 -17.11
N VAL A 176 18.68 14.56 -16.35
CA VAL A 176 17.90 15.41 -15.45
C VAL A 176 18.08 14.93 -14.02
N GLU A 177 18.60 15.80 -13.15
CA GLU A 177 18.69 15.51 -11.72
C GLU A 177 17.29 15.46 -11.10
N CYS A 178 16.98 14.42 -10.33
CA CYS A 178 15.73 14.29 -9.61
C CYS A 178 15.94 14.57 -8.12
N ARG A 179 15.40 15.70 -7.66
CA ARG A 179 15.35 16.09 -6.24
C ARG A 179 14.00 15.72 -5.68
N THR A 180 13.97 15.09 -4.50
CA THR A 180 12.73 14.74 -3.81
C THR A 180 12.72 15.40 -2.43
N GLU A 181 11.62 16.06 -2.08
CA GLU A 181 11.45 16.73 -0.80
C GLU A 181 10.13 16.31 -0.16
N ALA A 182 10.16 15.98 1.14
CA ALA A 182 8.93 15.75 1.89
C ALA A 182 8.21 17.08 2.10
N ILE A 183 6.92 17.14 1.75
CA ILE A 183 6.10 18.33 1.94
C ILE A 183 5.00 18.08 2.96
N PHE A 184 4.89 18.99 3.91
CA PHE A 184 3.93 18.95 5.01
C PHE A 184 2.83 20.01 4.87
N ASP A 185 2.91 20.84 3.83
CA ASP A 185 1.96 21.87 3.42
C ASP A 185 1.73 21.82 1.90
N PRO A 186 0.70 22.49 1.36
CA PRO A 186 0.37 22.43 -0.07
C PRO A 186 1.41 23.02 -1.02
N PHE A 187 2.38 23.76 -0.53
CA PHE A 187 3.31 24.55 -1.35
C PHE A 187 4.72 23.94 -1.43
N GLY A 188 5.27 23.49 -0.27
CA GLY A 188 6.60 22.90 -0.19
C GLY A 188 7.70 23.71 -0.88
N PRO A 189 8.59 23.09 -1.68
CA PRO A 189 9.71 23.74 -2.35
C PRO A 189 9.26 24.77 -3.41
N SER A 190 8.04 24.69 -3.92
CA SER A 190 7.56 25.56 -5.01
C SER A 190 7.53 27.03 -4.65
N ILE A 191 7.46 27.38 -3.38
CA ILE A 191 7.41 28.79 -2.88
C ILE A 191 8.69 29.21 -2.17
N VAL A 192 9.76 28.41 -2.25
CA VAL A 192 11.03 28.66 -1.56
C VAL A 192 12.19 28.75 -2.53
N ASP A 193 12.26 27.86 -3.52
CA ASP A 193 13.34 27.81 -4.51
C ASP A 193 13.16 28.93 -5.56
N PRO A 194 14.06 29.94 -5.62
CA PRO A 194 13.97 31.04 -6.58
C PRO A 194 14.33 30.64 -8.02
N HIS A 195 14.97 29.49 -8.21
CA HIS A 195 15.45 29.04 -9.53
C HIS A 195 14.40 28.25 -10.32
N LEU A 196 13.30 27.88 -9.70
CA LEU A 196 12.19 27.23 -10.39
C LEU A 196 11.57 28.15 -11.44
N GLN A 197 11.24 27.60 -12.61
CA GLN A 197 10.71 28.33 -13.75
C GLN A 197 9.36 27.78 -14.22
N CYS A 198 9.08 26.50 -14.00
CA CYS A 198 7.84 25.86 -14.41
C CYS A 198 7.31 24.93 -13.30
N ILE A 199 5.99 24.85 -13.20
CA ILE A 199 5.28 23.87 -12.39
C ILE A 199 4.42 22.99 -13.29
N VAL A 200 4.60 21.65 -13.19
CA VAL A 200 3.77 20.69 -13.91
C VAL A 200 2.67 20.18 -12.99
N VAL A 201 1.42 20.34 -13.43
CA VAL A 201 0.22 19.97 -12.68
C VAL A 201 -0.74 19.15 -13.54
N SER A 202 -1.62 18.36 -12.91
CA SER A 202 -2.78 17.79 -13.60
C SER A 202 -3.93 18.81 -13.64
N GLU A 203 -4.94 18.58 -14.48
CA GLU A 203 -6.14 19.44 -14.52
C GLU A 203 -6.79 19.59 -13.14
N GLU A 204 -6.88 18.52 -12.36
CA GLU A 204 -7.41 18.52 -11.00
C GLU A 204 -6.62 19.41 -10.03
N THR A 205 -5.31 19.53 -10.25
CA THR A 205 -4.40 20.30 -9.37
C THR A 205 -4.05 21.69 -9.93
N ARG A 206 -4.66 22.11 -11.03
CA ARG A 206 -4.44 23.42 -11.68
C ARG A 206 -4.57 24.59 -10.70
N LEU A 207 -5.64 24.62 -9.92
CA LEU A 207 -5.85 25.66 -8.91
C LEU A 207 -4.72 25.70 -7.86
N GLY A 208 -4.07 24.57 -7.60
CA GLY A 208 -2.87 24.50 -6.76
C GLY A 208 -1.69 25.24 -7.38
N GLY A 209 -1.48 25.09 -8.70
CA GLY A 209 -0.44 25.84 -9.44
C GLY A 209 -0.67 27.35 -9.40
N GLU A 210 -1.92 27.79 -9.58
CA GLU A 210 -2.29 29.21 -9.47
C GLU A 210 -2.04 29.74 -8.05
N ALA A 211 -2.38 28.96 -7.02
CA ALA A 211 -2.14 29.31 -5.62
C ALA A 211 -0.64 29.40 -5.29
N VAL A 212 0.19 28.55 -5.90
CA VAL A 212 1.66 28.62 -5.80
C VAL A 212 2.15 29.98 -6.34
N ASN A 213 1.72 30.39 -7.52
CA ASN A 213 2.15 31.64 -8.12
C ASN A 213 1.77 32.85 -7.26
N LYS A 214 0.53 32.89 -6.77
CA LYS A 214 0.11 33.92 -5.83
C LYS A 214 1.02 33.98 -4.59
N LYS A 215 1.41 32.81 -4.05
CA LYS A 215 2.27 32.76 -2.87
C LYS A 215 3.72 33.14 -3.17
N ARG A 216 4.19 32.86 -4.39
CA ARG A 216 5.50 33.33 -4.88
C ARG A 216 5.56 34.84 -5.01
N GLU A 217 4.53 35.48 -5.58
CA GLU A 217 4.41 36.95 -5.66
C GLU A 217 4.45 37.58 -4.27
N GLU A 218 3.69 37.04 -3.30
CA GLU A 218 3.70 37.50 -1.90
C GLU A 218 5.10 37.46 -1.26
N ARG A 219 5.98 36.55 -1.76
CA ARG A 219 7.35 36.39 -1.30
C ARG A 219 8.40 37.07 -2.15
N GLY A 220 8.00 37.81 -3.17
CA GLY A 220 8.91 38.50 -4.09
C GLY A 220 9.68 37.58 -5.02
N LEU A 221 9.17 36.35 -5.26
CA LEU A 221 9.72 35.40 -6.21
C LEU A 221 9.03 35.54 -7.57
N SER A 222 9.75 35.18 -8.65
CA SER A 222 9.16 35.11 -9.99
C SER A 222 8.07 34.04 -10.06
N THR A 223 7.00 34.30 -10.79
CA THR A 223 5.96 33.29 -11.08
C THR A 223 6.50 32.16 -11.94
N LEU A 224 5.90 30.99 -11.82
CA LEU A 224 6.20 29.82 -12.61
C LEU A 224 5.24 29.73 -13.79
N ASP A 225 5.73 29.27 -14.94
CA ASP A 225 4.87 28.83 -16.02
C ASP A 225 4.12 27.57 -15.56
N VAL A 226 2.81 27.51 -15.79
CA VAL A 226 1.97 26.38 -15.38
C VAL A 226 1.74 25.47 -16.59
N ASP A 227 2.38 24.32 -16.60
CA ASP A 227 2.18 23.28 -17.63
C ASP A 227 1.15 22.26 -17.13
N ILE A 228 0.02 22.18 -17.80
CA ILE A 228 -1.12 21.35 -17.39
C ILE A 228 -1.13 20.08 -18.22
N ILE A 229 -0.99 18.93 -17.56
CA ILE A 229 -1.19 17.64 -18.22
C ILE A 229 -2.67 17.28 -18.26
N HIS A 230 -3.17 16.93 -19.44
CA HIS A 230 -4.49 16.35 -19.61
C HIS A 230 -4.40 14.84 -19.51
N LEU A 231 -4.87 14.26 -18.40
CA LEU A 231 -5.10 12.83 -18.31
C LEU A 231 -6.34 12.51 -19.13
N LEU A 232 -6.22 11.65 -20.15
CA LEU A 232 -7.35 11.28 -20.98
C LEU A 232 -8.42 10.57 -20.13
N GLU A 233 -9.52 11.28 -19.90
CA GLU A 233 -10.74 10.69 -19.39
C GLU A 233 -11.45 9.95 -20.54
N GLY A 234 -11.72 8.67 -20.33
CA GLY A 234 -12.59 7.94 -21.25
C GLY A 234 -13.97 8.60 -21.28
N LYS A 235 -14.42 9.04 -22.45
CA LYS A 235 -15.72 9.74 -22.63
C LYS A 235 -16.94 8.95 -22.15
N ASP A 236 -16.80 7.67 -21.79
CA ASP A 236 -17.89 6.77 -21.46
C ASP A 236 -17.83 6.16 -20.05
N ASP A 237 -16.95 6.60 -19.16
CA ASP A 237 -16.79 5.92 -17.87
C ASP A 237 -16.46 6.91 -16.73
N ILE A 238 -17.49 7.36 -16.03
CA ILE A 238 -17.40 8.06 -14.72
C ILE A 238 -16.55 7.26 -13.71
N LEU A 239 -16.19 6.01 -14.05
CA LEU A 239 -15.37 5.09 -13.27
C LEU A 239 -13.86 5.11 -13.66
N SER A 240 -13.44 5.79 -14.72
CA SER A 240 -12.06 5.69 -15.24
C SER A 240 -11.03 6.44 -14.38
N GLU A 241 -11.40 7.58 -13.81
CA GLU A 241 -10.58 8.33 -12.86
C GLU A 241 -10.29 7.51 -11.58
N SER A 242 -11.26 6.68 -11.16
CA SER A 242 -11.11 5.81 -10.00
C SER A 242 -10.12 4.67 -10.22
N LYS A 243 -9.87 4.23 -11.47
CA LYS A 243 -9.00 3.08 -11.76
C LYS A 243 -7.50 3.39 -11.73
N LEU A 244 -7.10 4.64 -11.94
CA LEU A 244 -5.70 5.07 -12.00
C LEU A 244 -5.18 5.74 -10.72
N SER A 245 -6.02 5.88 -9.69
CA SER A 245 -5.64 6.61 -8.48
C SER A 245 -4.88 5.74 -7.47
N SER A 246 -3.97 6.36 -6.69
CA SER A 246 -3.29 5.69 -5.57
C SER A 246 -4.26 5.05 -4.57
N SER A 247 -5.47 5.61 -4.37
CA SER A 247 -6.49 5.02 -3.48
C SER A 247 -7.05 3.72 -4.03
N THR A 248 -7.22 3.60 -5.34
CA THR A 248 -7.63 2.34 -5.98
C THR A 248 -6.55 1.28 -5.83
N ARG A 249 -5.27 1.64 -6.05
CA ARG A 249 -4.15 0.73 -5.82
C ARG A 249 -4.10 0.23 -4.38
N ARG A 250 -4.31 1.11 -3.39
CA ARG A 250 -4.40 0.69 -1.99
C ARG A 250 -5.58 -0.25 -1.73
N ARG A 251 -6.75 0.01 -2.34
CA ARG A 251 -7.92 -0.87 -2.21
C ARG A 251 -7.69 -2.26 -2.81
N GLN A 252 -6.96 -2.36 -3.92
CA GLN A 252 -6.58 -3.63 -4.55
C GLN A 252 -5.66 -4.51 -3.69
N LEU A 253 -4.98 -3.93 -2.69
CA LEU A 253 -4.15 -4.70 -1.75
C LEU A 253 -4.97 -5.45 -0.70
N LEU A 254 -6.21 -5.04 -0.45
CA LEU A 254 -7.04 -5.65 0.59
C LEU A 254 -7.34 -7.11 0.22
N GLY A 255 -7.03 -8.02 1.14
CA GLY A 255 -7.15 -9.45 0.92
C GLY A 255 -6.01 -10.08 0.11
N THR A 256 -5.01 -9.31 -0.32
CA THR A 256 -3.84 -9.87 -1.01
C THR A 256 -2.68 -10.11 -0.05
N PHE A 257 -1.73 -10.94 -0.47
CA PHE A 257 -0.52 -11.20 0.28
C PHE A 257 0.49 -10.07 0.06
N LEU A 258 0.75 -9.27 1.10
CA LEU A 258 1.55 -8.05 0.99
C LEU A 258 3.05 -8.32 1.04
N LYS A 259 3.47 -9.19 1.95
CA LYS A 259 4.88 -9.50 2.17
C LYS A 259 5.05 -10.85 2.87
N PRO A 260 6.14 -11.59 2.58
CA PRO A 260 6.48 -12.78 3.35
C PRO A 260 6.85 -12.41 4.78
N GLN A 261 6.69 -13.36 5.70
CA GLN A 261 7.11 -13.17 7.08
C GLN A 261 8.64 -13.09 7.17
N THR A 262 9.12 -12.11 7.93
CA THR A 262 10.56 -11.86 8.07
C THR A 262 11.21 -12.67 9.20
N SER A 263 10.43 -13.14 10.17
CA SER A 263 10.92 -13.93 11.30
C SER A 263 10.97 -15.42 10.96
N LYS A 264 12.12 -16.04 11.24
CA LYS A 264 12.23 -17.51 11.19
C LYS A 264 11.42 -18.10 12.33
N LYS A 265 10.40 -18.87 12.01
CA LYS A 265 9.62 -19.65 12.95
C LYS A 265 10.52 -20.59 13.76
N GLN A 266 10.44 -20.57 15.08
CA GLN A 266 10.87 -21.72 15.90
C GLN A 266 9.92 -22.86 15.57
N GLN A 267 10.46 -24.06 15.32
CA GLN A 267 9.77 -25.28 14.86
C GLN A 267 8.31 -25.39 15.34
N THR A 268 7.39 -25.55 14.39
CA THR A 268 5.97 -25.77 14.66
C THR A 268 5.71 -27.17 15.23
N LEU A 269 4.85 -27.22 16.24
CA LEU A 269 4.18 -28.45 16.66
C LEU A 269 3.22 -28.91 15.54
N ASN A 270 3.42 -30.13 15.04
CA ASN A 270 2.45 -30.89 14.23
C ASN A 270 2.05 -30.34 12.85
N ASP A 271 2.92 -29.75 12.04
CA ASP A 271 2.63 -29.28 10.66
C ASP A 271 1.39 -28.38 10.48
N VAL A 272 0.81 -27.89 11.58
CA VAL A 272 -0.33 -26.96 11.54
C VAL A 272 0.15 -25.56 11.14
N TYR A 273 -0.50 -24.97 10.14
CA TYR A 273 -0.23 -23.60 9.72
C TYR A 273 -1.02 -22.61 10.57
N LEU A 274 -0.31 -21.75 11.29
CA LEU A 274 -0.91 -20.83 12.27
C LEU A 274 -1.02 -19.42 11.70
N ILE A 275 -2.23 -18.89 11.66
CA ILE A 275 -2.50 -17.53 11.20
C ILE A 275 -3.08 -16.70 12.34
N GLY A 276 -2.40 -15.62 12.71
CA GLY A 276 -2.94 -14.68 13.69
C GLY A 276 -3.96 -13.75 13.04
N LEU A 277 -5.16 -13.68 13.58
CA LEU A 277 -6.19 -12.72 13.21
C LEU A 277 -6.24 -11.61 14.27
N THR A 278 -5.83 -10.40 13.89
CA THR A 278 -5.79 -9.26 14.80
C THR A 278 -6.51 -8.04 14.23
N GLY A 279 -6.66 -7.00 15.03
CA GLY A 279 -7.28 -5.75 14.62
C GLY A 279 -7.62 -4.85 15.78
N GLY A 280 -7.62 -3.54 15.55
CA GLY A 280 -7.98 -2.55 16.54
C GLY A 280 -9.42 -2.65 17.02
N ILE A 281 -9.72 -1.93 18.09
CA ILE A 281 -11.09 -1.83 18.61
C ILE A 281 -12.06 -1.39 17.49
N ALA A 282 -13.24 -1.99 17.45
CA ALA A 282 -14.29 -1.74 16.46
C ALA A 282 -13.92 -2.04 14.99
N SER A 283 -12.78 -2.69 14.72
CA SER A 283 -12.36 -3.06 13.36
C SER A 283 -13.19 -4.16 12.69
N GLY A 284 -14.01 -4.90 13.44
CA GLY A 284 -14.80 -6.03 12.90
C GLY A 284 -14.07 -7.38 12.90
N LYS A 285 -12.95 -7.50 13.61
CA LYS A 285 -12.14 -8.73 13.75
C LYS A 285 -12.99 -9.98 14.00
N SER A 286 -13.85 -9.98 15.01
CA SER A 286 -14.68 -11.14 15.38
C SER A 286 -15.75 -11.49 14.34
N SER A 287 -16.17 -10.54 13.50
CA SER A 287 -17.05 -10.83 12.37
C SER A 287 -16.31 -11.62 11.28
N ILE A 288 -15.03 -11.29 11.06
CA ILE A 288 -14.16 -12.06 10.15
C ILE A 288 -13.85 -13.43 10.73
N GLY A 289 -13.55 -13.55 12.04
CA GLY A 289 -13.34 -14.85 12.68
C GLY A 289 -14.52 -15.79 12.47
N LYS A 290 -15.74 -15.33 12.74
CA LYS A 290 -16.97 -16.08 12.47
C LYS A 290 -17.16 -16.42 10.99
N PHE A 291 -16.78 -15.52 10.09
CA PHE A 291 -16.87 -15.80 8.66
C PHE A 291 -15.86 -16.87 8.23
N LEU A 292 -14.64 -16.88 8.76
CA LEU A 292 -13.65 -17.94 8.53
C LEU A 292 -14.16 -19.30 9.01
N GLU A 293 -14.87 -19.36 10.16
CA GLU A 293 -15.52 -20.59 10.62
C GLU A 293 -16.56 -21.11 9.60
N THR A 294 -17.35 -20.20 8.98
CA THR A 294 -18.29 -20.61 7.91
C THR A 294 -17.61 -21.11 6.64
N LEU A 295 -16.34 -20.76 6.42
CA LEU A 295 -15.50 -21.27 5.33
C LEU A 295 -14.79 -22.58 5.66
N GLY A 296 -15.03 -23.14 6.87
CA GLY A 296 -14.48 -24.40 7.31
C GLY A 296 -13.11 -24.31 8.00
N TYR A 297 -12.67 -23.11 8.37
CA TYR A 297 -11.44 -22.95 9.14
C TYR A 297 -11.70 -23.01 10.64
N GLU A 298 -10.75 -23.56 11.37
CA GLU A 298 -10.77 -23.53 12.83
C GLU A 298 -10.27 -22.19 13.32
N VAL A 299 -11.02 -21.54 14.24
CA VAL A 299 -10.68 -20.24 14.83
C VAL A 299 -10.64 -20.34 16.35
N VAL A 300 -9.49 -20.07 16.94
CA VAL A 300 -9.27 -20.03 18.38
C VAL A 300 -9.40 -18.59 18.88
N ASP A 301 -10.48 -18.28 19.58
CA ASP A 301 -10.75 -16.96 20.16
C ASP A 301 -10.01 -16.82 21.51
N CYS A 302 -8.88 -16.09 21.49
CA CYS A 302 -8.04 -15.90 22.67
C CYS A 302 -8.73 -15.06 23.75
N ASP A 303 -9.64 -14.15 23.38
CA ASP A 303 -10.37 -13.33 24.34
C ASP A 303 -11.35 -14.20 25.15
N LYS A 304 -12.03 -15.16 24.51
CA LYS A 304 -12.86 -16.17 25.18
C LYS A 304 -12.02 -17.13 26.00
N LEU A 305 -10.89 -17.60 25.47
CA LEU A 305 -9.96 -18.46 26.21
C LEU A 305 -9.47 -17.79 27.49
N ALA A 306 -9.02 -16.53 27.41
CA ALA A 306 -8.56 -15.77 28.57
C ALA A 306 -9.64 -15.63 29.63
N HIS A 307 -10.91 -15.48 29.23
CA HIS A 307 -12.04 -15.42 30.15
C HIS A 307 -12.22 -16.73 30.95
N GLY A 308 -12.12 -17.89 30.29
CA GLY A 308 -12.24 -19.18 30.96
C GLY A 308 -11.03 -19.54 31.83
N LEU A 309 -9.89 -18.85 31.66
CA LEU A 309 -8.70 -19.11 32.48
C LEU A 309 -8.86 -18.65 33.92
N TYR A 310 -9.59 -17.59 34.18
CA TYR A 310 -9.82 -17.13 35.54
C TYR A 310 -10.56 -18.15 36.44
N GLU A 311 -11.42 -18.96 35.82
CA GLU A 311 -12.11 -20.05 36.51
C GLU A 311 -11.24 -21.30 36.68
N LYS A 312 -10.34 -21.56 35.70
CA LYS A 312 -9.53 -22.78 35.64
C LYS A 312 -8.14 -22.65 36.27
N ARG A 313 -7.67 -21.44 36.55
CA ARG A 313 -6.31 -21.12 37.00
C ARG A 313 -6.29 -20.25 38.23
N PRO A 314 -6.56 -20.85 39.44
CA PRO A 314 -6.49 -20.11 40.72
C PRO A 314 -5.12 -19.45 40.95
N ASP A 315 -4.05 -20.00 40.46
CA ASP A 315 -2.69 -19.44 40.47
C ASP A 315 -2.58 -18.10 39.73
N LEU A 316 -3.25 -17.98 38.59
CA LEU A 316 -3.33 -16.70 37.84
C LEU A 316 -4.15 -15.65 38.61
N VAL A 317 -5.28 -16.06 39.20
CA VAL A 317 -6.14 -15.19 40.02
C VAL A 317 -5.38 -14.67 41.23
N ALA A 318 -4.59 -15.54 41.88
CA ALA A 318 -3.73 -15.14 43.00
C ALA A 318 -2.70 -14.09 42.59
N LYS A 319 -2.00 -14.31 41.48
CA LYS A 319 -1.02 -13.32 40.92
C LYS A 319 -1.67 -11.99 40.58
N ILE A 320 -2.88 -11.97 40.02
CA ILE A 320 -3.64 -10.75 39.76
C ILE A 320 -3.97 -10.03 41.08
N SER A 321 -4.40 -10.78 42.10
CA SER A 321 -4.71 -10.23 43.42
C SER A 321 -3.47 -9.63 44.11
N GLU A 322 -2.32 -10.27 43.98
CA GLU A 322 -1.04 -9.78 44.51
C GLU A 322 -0.57 -8.51 43.78
N THR A 323 -0.71 -8.48 42.45
CA THR A 323 -0.18 -7.40 41.62
C THR A 323 -1.07 -6.15 41.65
N PHE A 324 -2.38 -6.32 41.60
CA PHE A 324 -3.33 -5.20 41.43
C PHE A 324 -4.18 -4.92 42.72
N GLY A 325 -4.24 -5.87 43.61
CA GLY A 325 -4.97 -5.74 44.89
C GLY A 325 -6.16 -6.68 44.98
N LYS A 326 -6.50 -7.04 46.24
CA LYS A 326 -7.59 -7.97 46.59
C LYS A 326 -8.97 -7.48 46.17
N GLN A 327 -9.15 -6.17 46.02
CA GLN A 327 -10.42 -5.55 45.62
C GLN A 327 -10.89 -5.94 44.21
N PHE A 328 -9.98 -6.46 43.36
CA PHE A 328 -10.31 -6.92 42.01
C PHE A 328 -10.63 -8.42 41.95
N VAL A 329 -10.61 -9.12 43.10
CA VAL A 329 -10.91 -10.55 43.17
C VAL A 329 -11.98 -10.80 44.22
N SER A 330 -13.08 -11.46 43.84
CA SER A 330 -14.18 -11.83 44.74
C SER A 330 -14.56 -13.31 44.50
N ASN A 331 -14.66 -14.06 45.58
CA ASN A 331 -15.03 -15.49 45.56
C ASN A 331 -14.16 -16.32 44.58
N GLY A 332 -12.87 -16.03 44.50
CA GLY A 332 -11.95 -16.74 43.63
C GLY A 332 -12.03 -16.33 42.13
N ASN A 333 -12.83 -15.34 41.79
CA ASN A 333 -13.01 -14.82 40.46
C ASN A 333 -12.51 -13.37 40.31
N VAL A 334 -11.98 -13.01 39.14
CA VAL A 334 -11.54 -11.65 38.84
C VAL A 334 -12.73 -10.78 38.44
N ASP A 335 -12.91 -9.65 39.12
CA ASP A 335 -13.81 -8.58 38.64
C ASP A 335 -13.14 -7.88 37.43
N ARG A 336 -13.44 -8.38 36.25
CA ARG A 336 -12.87 -7.93 34.99
C ARG A 336 -13.23 -6.48 34.66
N ARG A 337 -14.42 -6.02 35.06
CA ARG A 337 -14.86 -4.65 34.81
C ARG A 337 -14.08 -3.67 35.67
N ALA A 338 -13.99 -3.93 36.95
CA ALA A 338 -13.21 -3.11 37.87
C ALA A 338 -11.72 -3.11 37.53
N LEU A 339 -11.13 -4.29 37.28
CA LEU A 339 -9.73 -4.42 36.85
C LEU A 339 -9.48 -3.71 35.52
N GLY A 340 -10.35 -3.88 34.53
CA GLY A 340 -10.27 -3.19 33.28
C GLY A 340 -10.26 -1.68 33.41
N THR A 341 -11.20 -1.11 34.16
CA THR A 341 -11.24 0.33 34.46
C THR A 341 -9.95 0.81 35.12
N HIS A 342 -9.37 -0.01 36.00
CA HIS A 342 -8.13 0.33 36.71
C HIS A 342 -6.88 0.35 35.81
N VAL A 343 -6.83 -0.54 34.82
CA VAL A 343 -5.61 -0.70 33.97
C VAL A 343 -5.69 0.06 32.66
N PHE A 344 -6.87 0.21 32.02
CA PHE A 344 -6.99 0.84 30.69
C PHE A 344 -6.60 2.32 30.65
N GLY A 345 -6.63 3.03 31.78
CA GLY A 345 -6.15 4.41 31.88
C GLY A 345 -4.65 4.56 32.15
N ASN A 346 -3.90 3.46 32.29
CA ASN A 346 -2.50 3.48 32.68
C ASN A 346 -1.73 2.39 31.91
N ARG A 347 -0.85 2.80 30.98
CA ARG A 347 -0.08 1.90 30.11
C ARG A 347 0.79 0.92 30.88
N GLU A 348 1.45 1.35 31.95
CA GLU A 348 2.31 0.46 32.75
C GLU A 348 1.50 -0.65 33.43
N LYS A 349 0.33 -0.32 33.97
CA LYS A 349 -0.57 -1.31 34.59
C LYS A 349 -1.14 -2.28 33.55
N LEU A 350 -1.47 -1.78 32.36
CA LEU A 350 -1.93 -2.63 31.27
C LEU A 350 -0.83 -3.59 30.82
N ASP A 351 0.40 -3.12 30.70
CA ASP A 351 1.56 -3.94 30.35
C ASP A 351 1.85 -5.00 31.44
N MET A 352 1.72 -4.64 32.71
CA MET A 352 1.83 -5.59 33.83
C MET A 352 0.78 -6.70 33.74
N LEU A 353 -0.48 -6.34 33.47
CA LEU A 353 -1.56 -7.30 33.31
C LEU A 353 -1.32 -8.22 32.11
N ASN A 354 -0.93 -7.63 30.99
CA ASN A 354 -0.61 -8.34 29.77
C ASN A 354 0.53 -9.36 29.98
N ASN A 355 1.59 -8.96 30.66
CA ASN A 355 2.74 -9.84 30.98
C ASN A 355 2.35 -11.02 31.87
N LEU A 356 1.31 -10.90 32.71
CA LEU A 356 0.79 -12.00 33.51
C LEU A 356 -0.11 -12.95 32.69
N ILE A 357 -0.98 -12.40 31.85
CA ILE A 357 -2.05 -13.15 31.19
C ILE A 357 -1.56 -13.82 29.90
N TRP A 358 -0.84 -13.09 29.04
CA TRP A 358 -0.50 -13.58 27.71
C TRP A 358 0.33 -14.86 27.65
N PRO A 359 1.31 -15.09 28.54
CA PRO A 359 2.02 -16.37 28.55
C PRO A 359 1.11 -17.56 28.84
N VAL A 360 0.14 -17.38 29.75
CA VAL A 360 -0.83 -18.41 30.14
C VAL A 360 -1.81 -18.69 29.00
N VAL A 361 -2.35 -17.61 28.37
CA VAL A 361 -3.22 -17.74 27.20
C VAL A 361 -2.49 -18.46 26.07
N LYS A 362 -1.23 -18.10 25.80
CA LYS A 362 -0.42 -18.75 24.76
C LYS A 362 -0.26 -20.24 25.00
N GLN A 363 -0.01 -20.66 26.24
CA GLN A 363 0.09 -22.09 26.58
C GLN A 363 -1.22 -22.84 26.28
N GLU A 364 -2.37 -22.24 26.64
CA GLU A 364 -3.67 -22.89 26.37
C GLU A 364 -4.00 -22.92 24.88
N VAL A 365 -3.70 -21.84 24.14
CA VAL A 365 -3.85 -21.81 22.68
C VAL A 365 -3.02 -22.95 22.06
N MET A 366 -1.76 -23.12 22.47
CA MET A 366 -0.89 -24.18 21.93
C MET A 366 -1.40 -25.59 22.29
N LYS A 367 -2.06 -25.78 23.42
CA LYS A 367 -2.74 -27.05 23.74
C LYS A 367 -3.90 -27.34 22.79
N VAL A 368 -4.73 -26.33 22.51
CA VAL A 368 -5.84 -26.44 21.55
C VAL A 368 -5.30 -26.79 20.16
N VAL A 369 -4.27 -26.07 19.70
CA VAL A 369 -3.62 -26.32 18.41
C VAL A 369 -3.03 -27.74 18.33
N ALA A 370 -2.41 -28.24 19.41
CA ALA A 370 -1.84 -29.60 19.45
C ALA A 370 -2.90 -30.70 19.33
N GLN A 371 -4.14 -30.41 19.66
CA GLN A 371 -5.28 -31.34 19.56
C GLN A 371 -6.07 -31.17 18.26
N SER A 372 -5.78 -30.11 17.50
CA SER A 372 -6.45 -29.80 16.24
C SER A 372 -6.13 -30.83 15.16
N GLN A 373 -7.15 -31.17 14.36
CA GLN A 373 -7.01 -31.97 13.12
C GLN A 373 -6.94 -31.08 11.86
N SER A 374 -7.02 -29.76 12.06
CA SER A 374 -7.02 -28.77 10.98
C SER A 374 -5.59 -28.51 10.49
N LYS A 375 -5.40 -28.45 9.17
CA LYS A 375 -4.11 -28.04 8.59
C LYS A 375 -3.80 -26.55 8.78
N VAL A 376 -4.84 -25.74 8.95
CA VAL A 376 -4.76 -24.27 9.16
C VAL A 376 -5.63 -23.91 10.35
N VAL A 377 -5.04 -23.21 11.33
CA VAL A 377 -5.75 -22.70 12.50
C VAL A 377 -5.55 -21.20 12.60
N PHE A 378 -6.65 -20.46 12.74
CA PHE A 378 -6.63 -19.02 13.02
C PHE A 378 -6.63 -18.77 14.52
N ILE A 379 -5.75 -17.88 14.96
CA ILE A 379 -5.65 -17.44 16.36
C ILE A 379 -6.14 -15.99 16.42
N GLU A 380 -7.37 -15.81 16.89
CA GLU A 380 -7.99 -14.51 17.02
C GLU A 380 -7.58 -13.84 18.35
N ALA A 381 -6.81 -12.74 18.26
CA ALA A 381 -6.41 -11.97 19.44
C ALA A 381 -6.29 -10.48 19.11
N ALA A 382 -6.88 -9.61 19.96
CA ALA A 382 -6.82 -8.17 19.77
C ALA A 382 -5.39 -7.62 19.93
N ALA A 383 -4.68 -8.04 20.98
CA ALA A 383 -3.32 -7.57 21.30
C ALA A 383 -2.21 -8.53 20.85
N LEU A 384 -2.42 -9.20 19.73
CA LEU A 384 -1.51 -10.20 19.18
C LEU A 384 -0.10 -9.64 18.92
N ILE A 385 -0.01 -8.44 18.38
CA ILE A 385 1.25 -7.78 18.03
C ILE A 385 1.90 -7.20 19.27
N GLU A 386 1.11 -6.56 20.15
CA GLU A 386 1.57 -6.05 21.44
C GLU A 386 2.16 -7.18 22.31
N ALA A 387 1.57 -8.37 22.24
CA ALA A 387 2.07 -9.58 22.90
C ALA A 387 3.24 -10.28 22.15
N LYS A 388 3.68 -9.75 21.02
CA LYS A 388 4.76 -10.29 20.16
C LYS A 388 4.52 -11.73 19.69
N TRP A 389 3.25 -12.11 19.50
CA TRP A 389 2.89 -13.46 19.05
C TRP A 389 3.19 -13.68 17.57
N GLN A 390 3.26 -12.61 16.76
CA GLN A 390 3.60 -12.69 15.34
C GLN A 390 4.88 -13.50 15.09
N ASN A 391 5.82 -13.51 16.03
CA ASN A 391 7.06 -14.27 15.93
C ASN A 391 6.89 -15.80 16.01
N SER A 392 5.70 -16.25 16.45
CA SER A 392 5.36 -17.68 16.61
C SER A 392 4.32 -18.17 15.61
N LEU A 393 3.90 -17.31 14.68
CA LEU A 393 2.86 -17.57 13.69
C LEU A 393 3.45 -17.62 12.28
N ASP A 394 2.76 -18.27 11.37
CA ASP A 394 3.18 -18.33 9.96
C ASP A 394 2.77 -17.08 9.19
N GLU A 395 1.59 -16.55 9.49
CA GLU A 395 1.08 -15.28 8.93
C GLU A 395 0.34 -14.48 10.00
N VAL A 396 0.27 -13.18 9.78
CA VAL A 396 -0.60 -12.26 10.52
C VAL A 396 -1.57 -11.60 9.54
N TRP A 397 -2.85 -11.75 9.82
CA TRP A 397 -3.94 -11.12 9.11
C TRP A 397 -4.55 -10.03 9.98
N THR A 398 -4.54 -8.79 9.50
CA THR A 398 -5.02 -7.64 10.27
C THR A 398 -6.30 -7.07 9.67
N VAL A 399 -7.27 -6.85 10.54
CA VAL A 399 -8.51 -6.11 10.22
C VAL A 399 -8.38 -4.69 10.74
N PHE A 400 -8.59 -3.72 9.90
CA PHE A 400 -8.61 -2.32 10.33
C PHE A 400 -9.82 -1.57 9.79
N VAL A 401 -10.06 -0.42 10.37
CA VAL A 401 -10.99 0.60 9.90
C VAL A 401 -10.38 1.97 10.17
N PRO A 402 -10.63 2.99 9.34
CA PRO A 402 -10.15 4.34 9.59
C PRO A 402 -10.58 4.86 10.97
N ARG A 403 -9.73 5.70 11.57
CA ARG A 403 -9.91 6.19 12.96
C ARG A 403 -11.30 6.79 13.19
N ASP A 404 -11.77 7.66 12.30
CA ASP A 404 -13.06 8.32 12.46
C ASP A 404 -14.23 7.33 12.48
N GLU A 405 -14.17 6.31 11.65
CA GLU A 405 -15.16 5.23 11.62
C GLU A 405 -15.06 4.36 12.88
N ALA A 406 -13.87 4.11 13.41
CA ALA A 406 -13.70 3.40 14.67
C ALA A 406 -14.35 4.18 15.84
N ILE A 407 -14.13 5.49 15.90
CA ILE A 407 -14.76 6.39 16.89
C ILE A 407 -16.28 6.30 16.78
N ARG A 408 -16.83 6.44 15.58
CA ARG A 408 -18.28 6.35 15.33
C ARG A 408 -18.85 5.02 15.85
N ARG A 409 -18.22 3.89 15.49
CA ARG A 409 -18.67 2.55 15.90
C ARG A 409 -18.59 2.33 17.42
N ILE A 410 -17.57 2.86 18.08
CA ILE A 410 -17.43 2.77 19.53
C ILE A 410 -18.54 3.54 20.23
N LYS A 411 -18.81 4.78 19.79
CA LYS A 411 -19.90 5.61 20.31
C LYS A 411 -21.25 4.89 20.17
N GLU A 412 -21.56 4.37 19.00
CA GLU A 412 -22.82 3.67 18.72
C GLU A 412 -22.98 2.37 19.52
N ARG A 413 -21.92 1.56 19.62
CA ARG A 413 -21.98 0.26 20.27
C ARG A 413 -21.97 0.33 21.79
N ASN A 414 -21.21 1.27 22.35
CA ASN A 414 -20.90 1.31 23.77
C ASN A 414 -21.56 2.51 24.49
N GLY A 415 -22.19 3.44 23.76
CA GLY A 415 -22.78 4.66 24.34
C GLY A 415 -21.74 5.62 24.94
N LEU A 416 -20.48 5.55 24.48
CA LEU A 416 -19.39 6.38 24.98
C LEU A 416 -19.38 7.75 24.29
N ASP A 417 -18.85 8.75 24.99
CA ASP A 417 -18.54 10.02 24.36
C ASP A 417 -17.30 9.91 23.46
N GLU A 418 -17.00 11.00 22.74
CA GLU A 418 -15.90 11.02 21.79
C GLU A 418 -14.53 10.92 22.45
N SER A 419 -14.37 11.57 23.61
CA SER A 419 -13.10 11.56 24.34
C SER A 419 -12.78 10.18 24.89
N GLU A 420 -13.77 9.47 25.40
CA GLU A 420 -13.65 8.08 25.87
C GLU A 420 -13.35 7.12 24.70
N ALA A 421 -14.01 7.32 23.54
CA ALA A 421 -13.76 6.52 22.34
C ALA A 421 -12.33 6.72 21.82
N VAL A 422 -11.87 7.97 21.77
CA VAL A 422 -10.50 8.34 21.39
C VAL A 422 -9.49 7.72 22.36
N ALA A 423 -9.68 7.86 23.66
CA ALA A 423 -8.80 7.29 24.68
C ALA A 423 -8.63 5.76 24.52
N ARG A 424 -9.73 5.05 24.20
CA ARG A 424 -9.67 3.59 23.94
C ARG A 424 -8.91 3.23 22.67
N ILE A 425 -8.99 4.03 21.63
CA ILE A 425 -8.22 3.82 20.40
C ILE A 425 -6.74 4.09 20.67
N ASP A 426 -6.43 5.19 21.37
CA ASP A 426 -5.05 5.62 21.62
C ASP A 426 -4.34 4.75 22.68
N SER A 427 -5.06 3.92 23.42
CA SER A 427 -4.46 2.89 24.28
C SER A 427 -3.90 1.69 23.51
N GLN A 428 -4.18 1.57 22.22
CA GLN A 428 -3.70 0.51 21.33
C GLN A 428 -2.63 1.04 20.38
N ILE A 429 -1.84 0.13 19.77
CA ILE A 429 -0.96 0.50 18.66
C ILE A 429 -1.78 1.00 17.48
N SER A 430 -1.20 1.84 16.65
CA SER A 430 -1.85 2.40 15.46
C SER A 430 -2.17 1.33 14.41
N ASN A 431 -3.10 1.63 13.50
CA ASN A 431 -3.36 0.79 12.34
C ASN A 431 -2.10 0.61 11.47
N GLN A 432 -1.29 1.66 11.31
CA GLN A 432 -0.04 1.60 10.53
C GLN A 432 0.96 0.62 11.14
N GLU A 433 1.17 0.65 12.48
CA GLU A 433 2.04 -0.30 13.17
C GLU A 433 1.54 -1.74 13.02
N ARG A 434 0.21 -1.98 13.13
CA ARG A 434 -0.37 -3.33 12.89
C ARG A 434 -0.16 -3.79 11.47
N ILE A 435 -0.43 -2.95 10.49
CA ILE A 435 -0.28 -3.25 9.07
C ILE A 435 1.19 -3.52 8.73
N ALA A 436 2.12 -2.80 9.37
CA ALA A 436 3.55 -3.03 9.21
C ALA A 436 3.98 -4.45 9.62
N GLU A 437 3.29 -5.09 10.56
CA GLU A 437 3.55 -6.47 10.98
C GLU A 437 2.72 -7.52 10.25
N SER A 438 1.86 -7.11 9.29
CA SER A 438 0.86 -7.99 8.67
C SER A 438 1.30 -8.52 7.32
N ASN A 439 0.86 -9.76 7.01
CA ASN A 439 1.02 -10.39 5.71
C ASN A 439 -0.21 -10.17 4.81
N VAL A 440 -1.40 -10.08 5.42
CA VAL A 440 -2.67 -9.78 4.73
C VAL A 440 -3.44 -8.75 5.56
N VAL A 441 -4.10 -7.82 4.88
CA VAL A 441 -4.91 -6.79 5.53
C VAL A 441 -6.31 -6.72 4.95
N PHE A 442 -7.27 -6.44 5.82
CA PHE A 442 -8.68 -6.25 5.48
C PHE A 442 -9.14 -4.90 6.01
N CYS A 443 -9.95 -4.20 5.23
CA CYS A 443 -10.60 -2.98 5.71
C CYS A 443 -12.12 -3.19 5.75
N SER A 444 -12.71 -2.98 6.92
CA SER A 444 -14.15 -3.15 7.13
C SER A 444 -14.94 -1.84 6.99
N LEU A 445 -14.38 -0.83 6.30
CA LEU A 445 -15.02 0.48 6.10
C LEU A 445 -16.33 0.39 5.31
N TRP A 446 -16.40 -0.54 4.37
CA TRP A 446 -17.52 -0.69 3.46
C TRP A 446 -18.52 -1.75 3.93
N THR A 447 -19.27 -2.33 3.01
CA THR A 447 -20.27 -3.36 3.29
C THR A 447 -19.67 -4.66 3.83
N TYR A 448 -20.48 -5.46 4.47
CA TYR A 448 -20.08 -6.81 4.90
C TYR A 448 -19.65 -7.68 3.71
N ASP A 449 -20.33 -7.56 2.57
CA ASP A 449 -20.03 -8.37 1.39
C ASP A 449 -18.70 -8.00 0.77
N GLU A 450 -18.32 -6.72 0.76
CA GLU A 450 -16.99 -6.29 0.33
C GLU A 450 -15.90 -6.81 1.27
N THR A 451 -16.13 -6.76 2.58
CA THR A 451 -15.19 -7.32 3.55
C THR A 451 -15.06 -8.84 3.40
N ARG A 452 -16.16 -9.55 3.22
CA ARG A 452 -16.15 -11.00 2.95
C ARG A 452 -15.44 -11.35 1.65
N SER A 453 -15.58 -10.53 0.61
CA SER A 453 -14.87 -10.72 -0.67
C SER A 453 -13.36 -10.61 -0.50
N GLN A 454 -12.88 -9.66 0.31
CA GLN A 454 -11.46 -9.55 0.67
C GLN A 454 -10.97 -10.82 1.40
N VAL A 455 -11.75 -11.34 2.36
CA VAL A 455 -11.41 -12.57 3.10
C VAL A 455 -11.39 -13.80 2.18
N LYS A 456 -12.37 -13.93 1.27
CA LYS A 456 -12.40 -15.02 0.28
C LYS A 456 -11.16 -14.99 -0.60
N LEU A 457 -10.80 -13.82 -1.12
CA LEU A 457 -9.59 -13.63 -1.93
C LEU A 457 -8.33 -14.07 -1.17
N ALA A 458 -8.21 -13.69 0.11
CA ALA A 458 -7.08 -14.09 0.94
C ALA A 458 -7.02 -15.61 1.15
N CYS A 459 -8.18 -16.25 1.38
CA CYS A 459 -8.26 -17.70 1.53
C CYS A 459 -7.91 -18.43 0.22
N GLU A 460 -8.31 -17.92 -0.94
CA GLU A 460 -7.94 -18.47 -2.25
C GLU A 460 -6.43 -18.38 -2.48
N HIS A 461 -5.83 -17.22 -2.21
CA HIS A 461 -4.38 -17.06 -2.29
C HIS A 461 -3.63 -17.94 -1.28
N LEU A 462 -4.17 -18.14 -0.07
CA LEU A 462 -3.60 -19.04 0.92
C LEU A 462 -3.58 -20.48 0.39
N LYS A 463 -4.69 -20.97 -0.17
CA LYS A 463 -4.78 -22.30 -0.77
C LYS A 463 -3.78 -22.49 -1.90
N GLN A 464 -3.64 -21.51 -2.80
CA GLN A 464 -2.67 -21.55 -3.90
C GLN A 464 -1.22 -21.61 -3.41
N ARG A 465 -0.86 -20.83 -2.39
CA ARG A 465 0.50 -20.81 -1.84
C ARG A 465 0.87 -22.05 -1.06
N ARG A 466 -0.10 -22.78 -0.54
CA ARG A 466 0.11 -23.90 0.38
C ARG A 466 -0.22 -25.28 -0.19
N THR A 467 -0.80 -25.37 -1.38
CA THR A 467 -1.24 -26.65 -1.98
C THR A 467 -2.13 -27.45 -1.01
N ILE A 468 -3.09 -26.74 -0.35
CA ILE A 468 -3.99 -27.30 0.65
C ILE A 468 -5.32 -27.63 0.01
#